data_c40ffcb70ab9b9604d4760f8c8a1bc02
#
_entry.id   c40ffcb70ab9b9604d4760f8c8a1bc02
#
_cell.length_a   1.000
_cell.length_b   1.000
_cell.length_c   1.000
_cell.angle_alpha   90.00
_cell.angle_beta   90.00
_cell.angle_gamma   90.00
#
_symmetry.space_group_name_H-M   'P 1'
#
loop_
_entity.id
_entity.type
_entity.pdbx_description
1 polymer ?
#
loop_
_entity_poly.entity_id
_entity_poly.type
_entity_poly.pdbx_seq_one_letter_code
_entity_poly.pdbx_strand_id
1 'polypeptide(L)'
;MSSAPDDALCTRFRADLAALVGENALKQSRFGVAFSGGPDSLALLLLAHAVLGPRMEAATVDHGLRTEAAEEAAWCAALCRDLSIPHATLRPPQPITGNIQAEARRVRYALLNGW
;
A
#
# COMPACT_ATOMS: atom_id res chain seq x y z
N MET A 1 -5.87 21.90 -5.10
CA MET A 1 -4.75 21.32 -5.87
C MET A 1 -5.08 19.86 -6.17
N SER A 2 -4.93 19.46 -7.41
CA SER A 2 -5.18 18.09 -7.79
C SER A 2 -4.06 17.18 -7.30
N SER A 3 -4.41 16.04 -6.69
CA SER A 3 -3.45 15.01 -6.31
C SER A 3 -3.32 13.92 -7.38
N ALA A 4 -3.99 14.09 -8.52
CA ALA A 4 -3.94 13.10 -9.61
C ALA A 4 -2.55 13.10 -10.26
N PRO A 5 -1.98 11.92 -10.52
CA PRO A 5 -0.71 11.83 -11.23
C PRO A 5 -0.83 12.31 -12.67
N ASP A 6 0.31 12.72 -13.22
CA ASP A 6 0.47 13.08 -14.61
C ASP A 6 0.10 11.89 -15.52
N ASP A 7 -0.56 12.16 -16.66
CA ASP A 7 -0.96 11.14 -17.62
C ASP A 7 0.23 10.34 -18.17
N ALA A 8 1.38 11.00 -18.39
CA ALA A 8 2.59 10.32 -18.87
C ALA A 8 3.12 9.32 -17.83
N LEU A 9 3.07 9.69 -16.55
CA LEU A 9 3.45 8.78 -15.47
C LEU A 9 2.48 7.61 -15.36
N CYS A 10 1.19 7.85 -15.49
CA CYS A 10 0.19 6.79 -15.48
C CYS A 10 0.37 5.82 -16.63
N THR A 11 0.62 6.33 -17.84
CA THR A 11 0.87 5.51 -19.02
C THR A 11 2.10 4.62 -18.81
N ARG A 12 3.18 5.19 -18.30
CA ARG A 12 4.41 4.44 -18.03
C ARG A 12 4.21 3.39 -16.94
N PHE A 13 3.54 3.76 -15.85
CA PHE A 13 3.24 2.83 -14.76
C PHE A 13 2.41 1.64 -15.26
N ARG A 14 1.39 1.92 -16.06
CA ARG A 14 0.53 0.88 -16.63
C ARG A 14 1.33 -0.06 -17.53
N ALA A 15 2.20 0.48 -18.38
CA ALA A 15 3.03 -0.31 -19.26
C ALA A 15 4.02 -1.20 -18.48
N ASP A 16 4.66 -0.63 -17.45
CA ASP A 16 5.60 -1.37 -16.61
C ASP A 16 4.89 -2.50 -15.85
N LEU A 17 3.70 -2.22 -15.32
CA LEU A 17 2.93 -3.23 -14.60
C LEU A 17 2.47 -4.35 -15.56
N ALA A 18 2.01 -4.00 -16.76
CA ALA A 18 1.61 -4.97 -17.77
C ALA A 18 2.78 -5.88 -18.16
N ALA A 19 3.99 -5.32 -18.25
CA ALA A 19 5.19 -6.10 -18.54
C ALA A 19 5.51 -7.13 -17.44
N LEU A 20 5.18 -6.79 -16.18
CA LEU A 20 5.43 -7.69 -15.04
C LEU A 20 4.37 -8.77 -14.89
N VAL A 21 3.10 -8.45 -15.05
CA VAL A 21 2.01 -9.37 -14.73
C VAL A 21 1.24 -9.87 -15.95
N GLY A 22 1.41 -9.25 -17.11
CA GLY A 22 0.67 -9.58 -18.33
C GLY A 22 -0.61 -8.76 -18.45
N GLU A 23 -1.07 -8.56 -19.69
CA GLU A 23 -2.24 -7.74 -19.97
C GLU A 23 -3.54 -8.32 -19.37
N ASN A 24 -3.69 -9.65 -19.38
CA ASN A 24 -4.89 -10.26 -18.82
C ASN A 24 -4.99 -10.04 -17.31
N ALA A 25 -3.88 -10.25 -16.58
CA ALA A 25 -3.85 -10.01 -15.14
C ALA A 25 -4.06 -8.53 -14.84
N LEU A 26 -3.46 -7.64 -15.64
CA LEU A 26 -3.63 -6.20 -15.46
C LEU A 26 -5.11 -5.79 -15.57
N LYS A 27 -5.86 -6.38 -16.48
CA LYS A 27 -7.26 -6.03 -16.71
C LYS A 27 -8.23 -6.71 -15.76
N GLN A 28 -7.89 -7.87 -15.21
CA GLN A 28 -8.86 -8.71 -14.50
C GLN A 28 -8.54 -8.94 -13.02
N SER A 29 -7.27 -8.82 -12.62
CA SER A 29 -6.86 -9.10 -11.26
C SER A 29 -7.08 -7.91 -10.33
N ARG A 30 -7.25 -8.19 -9.05
CA ARG A 30 -7.17 -7.19 -7.99
C ARG A 30 -5.73 -7.07 -7.54
N PHE A 31 -5.36 -5.87 -7.13
CA PHE A 31 -3.99 -5.57 -6.72
C PHE A 31 -3.97 -5.00 -5.30
N GLY A 32 -3.01 -5.44 -4.52
CA GLY A 32 -2.77 -4.91 -3.20
C GLY A 32 -1.53 -4.01 -3.18
N VAL A 33 -1.64 -2.86 -2.53
CA VAL A 33 -0.55 -1.91 -2.38
C VAL A 33 -0.20 -1.79 -0.90
N ALA A 34 1.07 -2.05 -0.56
CA ALA A 34 1.58 -1.80 0.78
C ALA A 34 1.84 -0.30 0.92
N PHE A 35 1.10 0.37 1.78
CA PHE A 35 1.16 1.81 1.94
C PHE A 35 1.72 2.17 3.32
N SER A 36 2.91 2.76 3.35
CA SER A 36 3.58 3.15 4.60
C SER A 36 3.34 4.60 5.00
N GLY A 37 2.80 5.42 4.10
CA GLY A 37 2.63 6.85 4.33
C GLY A 37 3.83 7.70 3.94
N GLY A 38 4.96 7.09 3.55
CA GLY A 38 6.11 7.82 3.05
C GLY A 38 5.89 8.33 1.63
N PRO A 39 6.75 9.26 1.15
CA PRO A 39 6.55 9.89 -0.17
C PRO A 39 6.55 8.89 -1.33
N ASP A 40 7.43 7.89 -1.30
CA ASP A 40 7.51 6.90 -2.38
C ASP A 40 6.28 6.01 -2.41
N SER A 41 5.82 5.56 -1.23
CA SER A 41 4.63 4.72 -1.16
C SER A 41 3.36 5.51 -1.48
N LEU A 42 3.33 6.80 -1.15
CA LEU A 42 2.21 7.67 -1.53
C LEU A 42 2.14 7.83 -3.05
N ALA A 43 3.28 8.06 -3.70
CA ALA A 43 3.34 8.16 -5.16
C ALA A 43 2.84 6.87 -5.81
N LEU A 44 3.26 5.72 -5.32
CA LEU A 44 2.81 4.42 -5.81
C LEU A 44 1.31 4.24 -5.60
N LEU A 45 0.79 4.61 -4.44
CA LEU A 45 -0.64 4.51 -4.14
C LEU A 45 -1.48 5.32 -5.15
N LEU A 46 -1.07 6.56 -5.40
CA LEU A 46 -1.79 7.46 -6.30
C LEU A 46 -1.73 6.96 -7.75
N LEU A 47 -0.58 6.46 -8.19
CA LEU A 47 -0.43 5.88 -9.53
C LEU A 47 -1.30 4.61 -9.69
N ALA A 48 -1.24 3.72 -8.72
CA ALA A 48 -2.03 2.50 -8.73
C ALA A 48 -3.52 2.80 -8.74
N HIS A 49 -3.95 3.77 -7.94
CA HIS A 49 -5.34 4.18 -7.89
C HIS A 49 -5.81 4.77 -9.23
N ALA A 50 -5.00 5.61 -9.85
CA ALA A 50 -5.33 6.22 -11.13
C ALA A 50 -5.43 5.19 -12.26
N VAL A 51 -4.57 4.17 -12.25
CA VAL A 51 -4.49 3.16 -13.31
C VAL A 51 -5.46 2.00 -13.09
N LEU A 52 -5.57 1.52 -11.85
CA LEU A 52 -6.34 0.31 -11.53
C LEU A 52 -7.76 0.60 -11.03
N GLY A 53 -7.98 1.81 -10.52
CA GLY A 53 -9.31 2.20 -10.01
C GLY A 53 -9.80 1.27 -8.91
N PRO A 54 -11.04 0.74 -9.02
CA PRO A 54 -11.63 -0.08 -7.95
C PRO A 54 -10.99 -1.46 -7.79
N ARG A 55 -10.06 -1.84 -8.66
CA ARG A 55 -9.39 -3.13 -8.58
C ARG A 55 -8.17 -3.13 -7.66
N MET A 56 -7.89 -2.01 -6.99
CA MET A 56 -6.78 -1.96 -6.03
C MET A 56 -7.29 -1.72 -4.62
N GLU A 57 -6.54 -2.22 -3.68
CA GLU A 57 -6.76 -1.97 -2.25
C GLU A 57 -5.41 -1.76 -1.60
N ALA A 58 -5.40 -1.15 -0.43
CA ALA A 58 -4.17 -0.81 0.27
C ALA A 58 -4.15 -1.39 1.67
N ALA A 59 -2.96 -1.65 2.18
CA ALA A 59 -2.77 -2.06 3.56
C ALA A 59 -1.58 -1.34 4.16
N THR A 60 -1.72 -0.96 5.43
CA THR A 60 -0.64 -0.37 6.23
C THR A 60 -0.35 -1.29 7.40
N VAL A 61 0.93 -1.55 7.64
CA VAL A 61 1.35 -2.36 8.79
C VAL A 61 1.66 -1.43 9.96
N ASP A 62 0.95 -1.62 11.07
CA ASP A 62 1.25 -1.01 12.36
C ASP A 62 1.92 -2.07 13.21
N HIS A 63 3.24 -2.01 13.31
CA HIS A 63 4.03 -3.00 14.06
C HIS A 63 4.00 -2.80 15.57
N GLY A 64 3.40 -1.70 16.06
CA GLY A 64 3.21 -1.48 17.50
C GLY A 64 4.47 -1.11 18.27
N LEU A 65 5.57 -0.78 17.58
CA LEU A 65 6.84 -0.45 18.24
C LEU A 65 6.90 0.99 18.73
N ARG A 66 6.09 1.87 18.16
CA ARG A 66 6.02 3.28 18.51
C ARG A 66 4.56 3.74 18.53
N THR A 67 4.27 4.71 19.38
CA THR A 67 2.93 5.34 19.38
C THR A 67 2.62 5.97 18.04
N GLU A 68 3.62 6.56 17.40
CA GLU A 68 3.49 7.22 16.11
C GLU A 68 3.06 6.26 15.01
N ALA A 69 3.35 4.96 15.13
CA ALA A 69 2.95 3.97 14.14
C ALA A 69 1.43 3.86 14.03
N ALA A 70 0.72 3.94 15.15
CA ALA A 70 -0.74 3.94 15.15
C ALA A 70 -1.29 5.21 14.51
N GLU A 71 -0.68 6.36 14.78
CA GLU A 71 -1.08 7.64 14.20
C GLU A 71 -0.83 7.66 12.69
N GLU A 72 0.31 7.15 12.25
CA GLU A 72 0.65 7.02 10.83
C GLU A 72 -0.33 6.10 10.11
N ALA A 73 -0.67 4.97 10.71
CA ALA A 73 -1.64 4.03 10.14
C ALA A 73 -3.02 4.67 10.05
N ALA A 74 -3.43 5.44 11.06
CA ALA A 74 -4.70 6.15 11.04
C ALA A 74 -4.74 7.20 9.93
N TRP A 75 -3.62 7.92 9.73
CA TRP A 75 -3.51 8.89 8.63
C TRP A 75 -3.62 8.20 7.27
N CYS A 76 -2.94 7.07 7.09
CA CYS A 76 -3.02 6.28 5.87
C CYS A 76 -4.46 5.81 5.60
N ALA A 77 -5.15 5.33 6.64
CA ALA A 77 -6.53 4.89 6.51
C ALA A 77 -7.46 6.04 6.12
N ALA A 78 -7.27 7.22 6.73
CA ALA A 78 -8.07 8.39 6.42
C ALA A 78 -7.86 8.86 4.98
N LEU A 79 -6.61 8.89 4.51
CA LEU A 79 -6.30 9.27 3.14
C LEU A 79 -6.95 8.29 2.15
N CYS A 80 -6.82 6.99 2.38
CA CYS A 80 -7.44 5.99 1.52
C CYS A 80 -8.96 6.12 1.50
N ARG A 81 -9.58 6.39 2.66
CA ARG A 81 -11.02 6.63 2.73
C ARG A 81 -11.41 7.84 1.87
N ASP A 82 -10.65 8.93 1.94
CA ASP A 82 -10.93 10.14 1.16
C ASP A 82 -10.79 9.89 -0.35
N LEU A 83 -9.91 8.96 -0.73
CA LEU A 83 -9.72 8.57 -2.13
C LEU A 83 -10.63 7.41 -2.56
N SER A 84 -11.48 6.92 -1.67
CA SER A 84 -12.35 5.74 -1.89
C SER A 84 -11.55 4.47 -2.20
N ILE A 85 -10.40 4.31 -1.56
CA ILE A 85 -9.56 3.12 -1.67
C ILE A 85 -9.81 2.22 -0.45
N PRO A 86 -10.20 0.95 -0.64
CA PRO A 86 -10.29 0.02 0.48
C PRO A 86 -8.95 -0.11 1.19
N HIS A 87 -8.94 -0.05 2.50
CA HIS A 87 -7.73 -0.04 3.31
C HIS A 87 -7.87 -0.95 4.52
N ALA A 88 -6.81 -1.70 4.82
CA ALA A 88 -6.69 -2.49 6.02
C ALA A 88 -5.46 -2.06 6.81
N THR A 89 -5.59 -1.95 8.12
CA THR A 89 -4.45 -1.78 9.01
C THR A 89 -4.13 -3.16 9.59
N LEU A 90 -2.90 -3.63 9.34
CA LEU A 90 -2.46 -4.95 9.75
C LEU A 90 -1.57 -4.82 10.98
N ARG A 91 -1.85 -5.61 12.01
CA ARG A 91 -1.09 -5.60 13.27
C ARG A 91 -0.62 -7.00 13.58
N PRO A 92 0.61 -7.16 14.15
CA PRO A 92 1.06 -8.47 14.58
C PRO A 92 0.19 -8.97 15.74
N PRO A 93 -0.08 -10.29 15.81
CA PRO A 93 -0.89 -10.84 16.89
C PRO A 93 -0.18 -10.81 18.25
N GLN A 94 1.15 -10.65 18.25
CA GLN A 94 1.97 -10.59 19.45
C GLN A 94 2.99 -9.45 19.34
N PRO A 95 3.43 -8.88 20.47
CA PRO A 95 4.46 -7.84 20.43
C PRO A 95 5.75 -8.33 19.77
N ILE A 96 6.41 -7.41 19.06
CA ILE A 96 7.70 -7.71 18.43
C ILE A 96 8.80 -7.64 19.48
N THR A 97 9.62 -8.69 19.57
CA THR A 97 10.73 -8.79 20.53
C THR A 97 12.02 -9.20 19.83
N GLY A 98 13.15 -9.11 20.54
CA GLY A 98 14.45 -9.51 20.02
C GLY A 98 15.08 -8.43 19.15
N ASN A 99 15.64 -8.81 18.00
CA ASN A 99 16.19 -7.84 17.05
C ASN A 99 15.03 -7.12 16.37
N ILE A 100 14.74 -5.93 16.88
CA ILE A 100 13.51 -5.20 16.53
C ILE A 100 13.42 -4.90 15.05
N GLN A 101 14.50 -4.47 14.40
CA GLN A 101 14.45 -4.12 12.99
C GLN A 101 14.21 -5.34 12.10
N ALA A 102 14.93 -6.43 12.35
CA ALA A 102 14.77 -7.65 11.58
C ALA A 102 13.40 -8.28 11.79
N GLU A 103 12.94 -8.32 13.05
CA GLU A 103 11.63 -8.88 13.39
C GLU A 103 10.48 -8.03 12.82
N ALA A 104 10.58 -6.70 12.88
CA ALA A 104 9.57 -5.83 12.29
C ALA A 104 9.45 -6.05 10.79
N ARG A 105 10.58 -6.21 10.10
CA ARG A 105 10.59 -6.50 8.66
C ARG A 105 9.94 -7.85 8.36
N ARG A 106 10.31 -8.89 9.11
CA ARG A 106 9.74 -10.23 8.94
C ARG A 106 8.23 -10.24 9.19
N VAL A 107 7.80 -9.60 10.27
CA VAL A 107 6.38 -9.53 10.63
C VAL A 107 5.60 -8.77 9.57
N ARG A 108 6.16 -7.67 9.06
CA ARG A 108 5.50 -6.89 8.00
C ARG A 108 5.26 -7.73 6.75
N TYR A 109 6.27 -8.47 6.29
CA TYR A 109 6.11 -9.33 5.12
C TYR A 109 5.12 -10.47 5.37
N ALA A 110 5.16 -11.07 6.58
CA ALA A 110 4.22 -12.12 6.93
C ALA A 110 2.77 -11.60 6.92
N LEU A 111 2.53 -10.41 7.49
CA LEU A 111 1.21 -9.81 7.52
C LEU A 111 0.71 -9.47 6.11
N LEU A 112 1.57 -8.90 5.27
CA LEU A 112 1.21 -8.57 3.89
C LEU A 112 0.96 -9.82 3.06
N ASN A 113 1.73 -10.87 3.24
CA ASN A 113 1.53 -12.13 2.53
C ASN A 113 0.21 -12.80 2.93
N GLY A 114 -0.18 -12.69 4.20
CA GLY A 114 -1.45 -13.22 4.68
C GLY A 114 -2.67 -12.40 4.27
N TRP A 115 -2.43 -11.15 3.92
CA TRP A 115 -3.48 -10.23 3.49
C TRP A 115 -3.86 -10.46 2.05
#